data_2375f4764d9b24d66676a4b10ad781b9
#
_entry.id   2375f4764d9b24d66676a4b10ad781b9
#
_cell.length_a   1.000
_cell.length_b   1.000
_cell.length_c   1.000
_cell.angle_alpha   90.00
_cell.angle_beta   90.00
_cell.angle_gamma   90.00
#
_symmetry.space_group_name_H-M   'P 1'
#
loop_
_entity.id
_entity.type
_entity.pdbx_description
1 polymer ?
#
loop_
_entity_poly.entity_id
_entity_poly.type
_entity_poly.pdbx_seq_one_letter_code
_entity_poly.pdbx_strand_id
1 'polypeptide(L)'
;MSPAAVGDTQLPAAAYPQRHGDLTAREQAMAVKAWQYFVTNYQPATGLVNAVNNYPSTTMWDSASYLAALTAARELGIIDKEQFDQRLIKFLATLNTVPLFQNQMPNKAYNTITAQKVDYLNKPGEIGFSSIDIGRMLLWLKIIKERYPEFANDVDNVVLRWDFSHIIDDCGTLSGANLDANKQPVYVQEGRLGYEEYAASGFQLWGFSTCQAARAEPYQLADIYCVLVPYDSRDPRTTSQHNYVATEPYVLHGLEMGWNTSDDRSADLAKHSHPWMQDFANRVYQAQENRYQITGRLTARSEHQLDRAPYFVYDTVYSDGFDWNTITDKGEYVPDTAAISLKAALGMWSLWQSPYTDRLLDVIENAGEKDKGFYEGLYENGAGPIREFTANNNGIMLEALLFKKQGRLLKFNTNDQSDGKYAPALWDKTLVNVFDTKNTPFNRPFITPDANLKSWCQQTGVALRNAPSCKACKCPQCQNDAPVKLPPVATSCLKP
;
A
#
# COMPACT_ATOMS: atom_id res chain seq x y z
N MET A 1 -26.88 27.50 -31.83
CA MET A 1 -26.32 27.91 -30.52
C MET A 1 -25.28 26.89 -30.18
N SER A 2 -24.00 27.27 -30.28
CA SER A 2 -22.86 26.40 -29.90
C SER A 2 -22.83 26.23 -28.35
N PRO A 3 -22.56 25.05 -27.82
CA PRO A 3 -22.34 24.92 -26.39
C PRO A 3 -21.04 25.65 -26.02
N ALA A 4 -21.13 26.50 -25.02
CA ALA A 4 -19.99 27.19 -24.45
C ALA A 4 -18.97 26.16 -23.95
N ALA A 5 -17.70 26.38 -24.27
CA ALA A 5 -16.58 25.62 -23.72
C ALA A 5 -16.64 25.71 -22.19
N VAL A 6 -16.77 24.57 -21.55
CA VAL A 6 -16.59 24.46 -20.10
C VAL A 6 -15.09 24.68 -19.88
N GLY A 7 -14.76 25.83 -19.30
CA GLY A 7 -13.37 26.16 -18.96
C GLY A 7 -12.79 25.11 -18.03
N ASP A 8 -11.49 24.85 -18.18
CA ASP A 8 -10.68 24.09 -17.23
C ASP A 8 -10.86 24.65 -15.82
N THR A 9 -11.80 24.14 -15.09
CA THR A 9 -11.89 24.39 -13.65
C THR A 9 -10.79 23.56 -12.99
N GLN A 10 -9.64 24.21 -12.76
CA GLN A 10 -8.67 23.70 -11.82
C GLN A 10 -9.42 23.26 -10.55
N LEU A 11 -9.31 21.97 -10.22
CA LEU A 11 -9.79 21.47 -8.93
C LEU A 11 -9.17 22.35 -7.83
N PRO A 12 -9.93 22.74 -6.80
CA PRO A 12 -9.33 23.40 -5.68
C PRO A 12 -8.19 22.51 -5.18
N ALA A 13 -7.00 23.09 -5.03
CA ALA A 13 -5.89 22.47 -4.29
C ALA A 13 -6.50 21.91 -2.99
N ALA A 14 -6.01 20.74 -2.55
CA ALA A 14 -6.52 20.06 -1.36
C ALA A 14 -6.98 21.13 -0.33
N ALA A 15 -8.25 21.08 0.08
CA ALA A 15 -8.84 22.13 0.92
C ALA A 15 -8.03 22.33 2.22
N TYR A 16 -7.17 21.35 2.55
CA TYR A 16 -6.33 21.36 3.74
C TYR A 16 -4.89 20.96 3.39
N PRO A 17 -3.86 21.65 3.97
CA PRO A 17 -2.47 21.25 3.82
C PRO A 17 -2.19 19.96 4.60
N GLN A 18 -1.09 19.33 4.27
CA GLN A 18 -0.53 18.23 5.06
C GLN A 18 0.10 18.75 6.35
N ARG A 19 0.13 17.91 7.40
CA ARG A 19 0.83 18.25 8.63
C ARG A 19 2.32 17.97 8.51
N HIS A 20 3.12 18.94 8.90
CA HIS A 20 4.58 18.85 8.91
C HIS A 20 5.18 19.43 10.19
N GLY A 21 6.35 18.96 10.55
CA GLY A 21 7.14 19.44 11.68
C GLY A 21 7.39 18.38 12.75
N ASP A 22 8.13 18.76 13.78
CA ASP A 22 8.48 17.89 14.88
C ASP A 22 7.23 17.33 15.60
N LEU A 23 7.38 16.13 16.14
CA LEU A 23 6.31 15.55 16.94
C LEU A 23 6.21 16.28 18.29
N THR A 24 4.99 16.56 18.68
CA THR A 24 4.69 16.98 20.06
C THR A 24 4.91 15.83 21.04
N ALA A 25 4.99 16.12 22.32
CA ALA A 25 5.12 15.09 23.36
C ALA A 25 3.98 14.06 23.32
N ARG A 26 2.74 14.50 22.99
CA ARG A 26 1.57 13.64 22.75
C ARG A 26 1.80 12.67 21.61
N GLU A 27 2.21 13.17 20.47
CA GLU A 27 2.45 12.37 19.26
C GLU A 27 3.64 11.41 19.45
N GLN A 28 4.70 11.86 20.12
CA GLN A 28 5.82 10.98 20.47
C GLN A 28 5.39 9.84 21.39
N ALA A 29 4.53 10.11 22.37
CA ALA A 29 3.97 9.08 23.23
C ALA A 29 3.10 8.09 22.44
N MET A 30 2.35 8.57 21.45
CA MET A 30 1.59 7.69 20.53
C MET A 30 2.53 6.80 19.71
N ALA A 31 3.63 7.35 19.18
CA ALA A 31 4.62 6.56 18.45
C ALA A 31 5.25 5.46 19.31
N VAL A 32 5.64 5.79 20.54
CA VAL A 32 6.17 4.81 21.50
C VAL A 32 5.14 3.72 21.82
N LYS A 33 3.86 4.08 22.00
CA LYS A 33 2.76 3.11 22.22
C LYS A 33 2.57 2.19 21.01
N ALA A 34 2.50 2.73 19.78
CA ALA A 34 2.35 1.91 18.58
C ALA A 34 3.52 0.93 18.41
N TRP A 35 4.75 1.36 18.73
CA TRP A 35 5.93 0.49 18.65
C TRP A 35 5.86 -0.70 19.61
N GLN A 36 5.12 -0.63 20.73
CA GLN A 36 5.00 -1.75 21.66
C GLN A 36 4.39 -3.00 21.03
N TYR A 37 3.52 -2.85 20.02
CA TYR A 37 3.05 -3.98 19.24
C TYR A 37 4.21 -4.81 18.66
N PHE A 38 5.20 -4.13 18.07
CA PHE A 38 6.37 -4.74 17.43
C PHE A 38 7.44 -5.22 18.43
N VAL A 39 7.33 -4.85 19.69
CA VAL A 39 8.13 -5.42 20.78
C VAL A 39 7.54 -6.75 21.24
N THR A 40 6.23 -6.80 21.43
CA THR A 40 5.54 -7.96 22.01
C THR A 40 5.28 -9.08 21.00
N ASN A 41 5.14 -8.76 19.71
CA ASN A 41 4.82 -9.72 18.65
C ASN A 41 6.02 -10.10 17.76
N TYR A 42 7.23 -9.64 18.08
CA TYR A 42 8.45 -10.00 17.38
C TYR A 42 8.91 -11.41 17.70
N GLN A 43 9.29 -12.16 16.68
CA GLN A 43 9.81 -13.52 16.81
C GLN A 43 11.34 -13.53 16.64
N PRO A 44 12.13 -13.64 17.71
CA PRO A 44 13.59 -13.52 17.64
C PRO A 44 14.27 -14.56 16.74
N ALA A 45 13.68 -15.75 16.61
CA ALA A 45 14.24 -16.82 15.79
C ALA A 45 14.23 -16.49 14.30
N THR A 46 13.20 -15.82 13.83
CA THR A 46 12.97 -15.51 12.41
C THR A 46 13.11 -14.03 12.07
N GLY A 47 12.95 -13.13 13.04
CA GLY A 47 12.85 -11.69 12.79
C GLY A 47 11.49 -11.25 12.25
N LEU A 48 10.54 -12.16 12.09
CA LEU A 48 9.18 -11.86 11.67
C LEU A 48 8.35 -11.31 12.84
N VAL A 49 7.24 -10.66 12.49
CA VAL A 49 6.26 -10.14 13.46
C VAL A 49 4.90 -10.73 13.13
N ASN A 50 4.13 -11.08 14.15
CA ASN A 50 2.77 -11.55 13.97
C ASN A 50 1.90 -10.45 13.34
N ALA A 51 1.06 -10.81 12.39
CA ALA A 51 0.08 -9.89 11.81
C ALA A 51 -0.99 -9.49 12.84
N VAL A 52 -1.49 -10.46 13.59
CA VAL A 52 -2.47 -10.30 14.66
C VAL A 52 -1.85 -10.69 15.98
N ASN A 53 -2.19 -9.98 17.05
CA ASN A 53 -1.61 -10.17 18.36
C ASN A 53 -1.72 -11.63 18.86
N ASN A 54 -0.59 -12.17 19.31
CA ASN A 54 -0.47 -13.55 19.79
C ASN A 54 -0.83 -14.66 18.77
N TYR A 55 -1.05 -14.33 17.50
CA TYR A 55 -1.30 -15.29 16.44
C TYR A 55 -0.07 -15.42 15.54
N PRO A 56 0.69 -16.54 15.57
CA PRO A 56 2.00 -16.63 14.94
C PRO A 56 1.91 -16.84 13.42
N SER A 57 1.29 -15.90 12.74
CA SER A 57 1.16 -15.84 11.28
C SER A 57 1.39 -14.42 10.79
N THR A 58 1.89 -14.26 9.57
CA THR A 58 2.06 -12.98 8.91
C THR A 58 1.87 -13.11 7.40
N THR A 59 1.44 -12.02 6.76
CA THR A 59 1.37 -11.86 5.30
C THR A 59 2.52 -10.97 4.81
N MET A 60 2.67 -10.80 3.50
CA MET A 60 3.62 -9.82 2.97
C MET A 60 3.16 -8.39 3.21
N TRP A 61 1.83 -8.13 3.29
CA TRP A 61 1.26 -6.84 3.66
C TRP A 61 1.66 -6.42 5.08
N ASP A 62 1.45 -7.31 6.05
CA ASP A 62 1.79 -7.07 7.45
C ASP A 62 3.31 -7.00 7.67
N SER A 63 4.07 -7.79 6.92
CA SER A 63 5.53 -7.75 6.93
C SER A 63 6.07 -6.43 6.38
N ALA A 64 5.41 -5.82 5.40
CA ALA A 64 5.71 -4.47 4.93
C ALA A 64 5.38 -3.42 6.01
N SER A 65 4.25 -3.58 6.74
CA SER A 65 3.91 -2.75 7.89
C SER A 65 4.97 -2.83 9.00
N TYR A 66 5.61 -3.99 9.18
CA TYR A 66 6.73 -4.10 10.09
C TYR A 66 7.97 -3.34 9.62
N LEU A 67 8.32 -3.38 8.33
CA LEU A 67 9.41 -2.55 7.78
C LEU A 67 9.15 -1.06 7.99
N ALA A 68 7.90 -0.64 7.79
CA ALA A 68 7.44 0.71 8.04
C ALA A 68 7.62 1.11 9.50
N ALA A 69 7.14 0.28 10.41
CA ALA A 69 7.24 0.49 11.84
C ALA A 69 8.70 0.52 12.32
N LEU A 70 9.53 -0.39 11.82
CA LEU A 70 10.96 -0.47 12.14
C LEU A 70 11.69 0.81 11.70
N THR A 71 11.40 1.27 10.47
CA THR A 71 11.92 2.54 9.96
C THR A 71 11.46 3.71 10.83
N ALA A 72 10.18 3.79 11.12
CA ALA A 72 9.63 4.86 11.95
C ALA A 72 10.23 4.85 13.36
N ALA A 73 10.35 3.69 13.99
CA ALA A 73 10.95 3.57 15.32
C ALA A 73 12.40 4.06 15.34
N ARG A 74 13.19 3.78 14.31
CA ARG A 74 14.56 4.27 14.13
C ARG A 74 14.60 5.78 13.94
N GLU A 75 13.83 6.30 13.01
CA GLU A 75 13.84 7.70 12.61
C GLU A 75 13.20 8.63 13.66
N LEU A 76 12.28 8.12 14.47
CA LEU A 76 11.68 8.84 15.59
C LEU A 76 12.52 8.71 16.89
N GLY A 77 13.63 7.97 16.88
CA GLY A 77 14.50 7.79 18.03
C GLY A 77 13.92 6.91 19.14
N ILE A 78 12.99 6.01 18.79
CA ILE A 78 12.39 5.04 19.74
C ILE A 78 13.36 3.88 19.96
N ILE A 79 14.08 3.48 18.90
CA ILE A 79 15.16 2.49 18.94
C ILE A 79 16.45 3.11 18.38
N ASP A 80 17.59 2.58 18.81
CA ASP A 80 18.88 2.99 18.29
C ASP A 80 19.26 2.28 16.97
N LYS A 81 20.41 2.64 16.40
CA LYS A 81 20.89 2.04 15.15
C LYS A 81 21.17 0.55 15.29
N GLU A 82 21.73 0.14 16.41
CA GLU A 82 22.11 -1.26 16.63
C GLU A 82 20.85 -2.16 16.65
N GLN A 83 19.83 -1.76 17.38
CA GLN A 83 18.55 -2.47 17.44
C GLN A 83 17.87 -2.51 16.08
N PHE A 84 17.91 -1.41 15.33
CA PHE A 84 17.39 -1.35 13.96
C PHE A 84 18.14 -2.34 13.06
N ASP A 85 19.46 -2.27 13.00
CA ASP A 85 20.28 -3.10 12.14
C ASP A 85 20.08 -4.60 12.45
N GLN A 86 20.10 -4.98 13.73
CA GLN A 86 19.88 -6.37 14.16
C GLN A 86 18.54 -6.91 13.68
N ARG A 87 17.46 -6.13 13.84
CA ARG A 87 16.11 -6.52 13.41
C ARG A 87 15.99 -6.59 11.89
N LEU A 88 16.54 -5.60 11.18
CA LEU A 88 16.47 -5.54 9.72
C LEU A 88 17.28 -6.67 9.07
N ILE A 89 18.51 -6.90 9.50
CA ILE A 89 19.36 -8.00 9.02
C ILE A 89 18.65 -9.35 9.20
N LYS A 90 18.09 -9.57 10.39
CA LYS A 90 17.41 -10.82 10.69
C LYS A 90 16.18 -11.03 9.80
N PHE A 91 15.38 -9.97 9.62
CA PHE A 91 14.20 -9.98 8.77
C PHE A 91 14.55 -10.27 7.30
N LEU A 92 15.52 -9.53 6.73
CA LEU A 92 15.95 -9.73 5.35
C LEU A 92 16.57 -11.11 5.11
N ALA A 93 17.36 -11.62 6.07
CA ALA A 93 17.90 -12.98 6.00
C ALA A 93 16.79 -14.04 5.96
N THR A 94 15.73 -13.85 6.74
CA THR A 94 14.56 -14.73 6.73
C THR A 94 13.81 -14.62 5.40
N LEU A 95 13.50 -13.43 4.92
CA LEU A 95 12.85 -13.25 3.61
C LEU A 95 13.67 -13.88 2.48
N ASN A 96 15.00 -13.84 2.59
CA ASN A 96 15.89 -14.45 1.61
C ASN A 96 15.90 -15.99 1.65
N THR A 97 15.29 -16.62 2.65
CA THR A 97 15.29 -18.07 2.83
C THR A 97 13.91 -18.71 2.93
N VAL A 98 12.83 -17.93 3.18
CA VAL A 98 11.47 -18.47 3.25
C VAL A 98 11.13 -19.30 2.01
N PRO A 99 10.44 -20.44 2.16
CA PRO A 99 10.03 -21.25 1.02
C PRO A 99 8.96 -20.48 0.22
N LEU A 100 9.17 -20.33 -1.09
CA LEU A 100 8.23 -19.65 -1.98
C LEU A 100 7.09 -20.58 -2.41
N PHE A 101 5.93 -20.02 -2.72
CA PHE A 101 4.84 -20.72 -3.39
C PHE A 101 5.34 -21.21 -4.74
N GLN A 102 5.37 -22.53 -4.92
CA GLN A 102 5.85 -23.21 -6.14
C GLN A 102 7.19 -22.65 -6.68
N ASN A 103 8.07 -22.22 -5.80
CA ASN A 103 9.35 -21.55 -6.12
C ASN A 103 9.20 -20.25 -6.95
N GLN A 104 8.05 -19.63 -6.94
CA GLN A 104 7.77 -18.40 -7.68
C GLN A 104 7.82 -17.17 -6.76
N MET A 105 6.77 -16.97 -5.98
CA MET A 105 6.54 -15.79 -5.14
C MET A 105 6.35 -16.16 -3.67
N PRO A 106 6.50 -15.20 -2.74
CA PRO A 106 6.09 -15.42 -1.36
C PRO A 106 4.67 -15.98 -1.25
N ASN A 107 4.48 -17.01 -0.42
CA ASN A 107 3.15 -17.53 -0.10
C ASN A 107 2.32 -16.46 0.63
N LYS A 108 1.00 -16.52 0.53
CA LYS A 108 0.09 -15.54 1.17
C LYS A 108 0.30 -15.42 2.68
N ALA A 109 0.66 -16.51 3.36
CA ALA A 109 0.89 -16.50 4.80
C ALA A 109 2.08 -17.37 5.21
N TYR A 110 2.78 -16.93 6.26
CA TYR A 110 3.90 -17.63 6.87
C TYR A 110 3.71 -17.73 8.37
N ASN A 111 4.08 -18.87 8.94
CA ASN A 111 4.22 -18.97 10.39
C ASN A 111 5.42 -18.13 10.86
N THR A 112 5.21 -17.24 11.77
CA THR A 112 6.24 -16.29 12.20
C THR A 112 7.34 -16.92 13.06
N ILE A 113 7.05 -18.02 13.74
CA ILE A 113 8.03 -18.74 14.59
C ILE A 113 8.96 -19.57 13.72
N THR A 114 8.43 -20.24 12.68
CA THR A 114 9.17 -21.22 11.87
C THR A 114 9.55 -20.73 10.49
N ALA A 115 9.01 -19.63 10.03
CA ALA A 115 9.12 -19.10 8.67
C ALA A 115 8.63 -20.07 7.57
N GLN A 116 7.78 -21.04 7.93
CA GLN A 116 7.20 -22.01 6.99
C GLN A 116 5.88 -21.49 6.40
N LYS A 117 5.58 -21.93 5.19
CA LYS A 117 4.30 -21.64 4.50
C LYS A 117 3.13 -22.23 5.30
N VAL A 118 2.10 -21.42 5.50
CA VAL A 118 0.86 -21.82 6.18
C VAL A 118 -0.37 -21.28 5.45
N ASP A 119 -1.54 -21.82 5.78
CA ASP A 119 -2.83 -21.22 5.44
C ASP A 119 -3.23 -20.13 6.47
N TYR A 120 -4.36 -19.47 6.26
CA TYR A 120 -4.87 -18.44 7.18
C TYR A 120 -5.29 -18.98 8.55
N LEU A 121 -5.42 -20.29 8.71
CA LEU A 121 -5.62 -20.95 9.98
C LEU A 121 -4.30 -21.41 10.62
N ASN A 122 -3.17 -20.94 10.07
CA ASN A 122 -1.81 -21.27 10.50
C ASN A 122 -1.47 -22.77 10.42
N LYS A 123 -2.13 -23.51 9.52
CA LYS A 123 -1.80 -24.90 9.21
C LYS A 123 -0.77 -24.96 8.07
N PRO A 124 0.21 -25.88 8.14
CA PRO A 124 1.21 -26.02 7.08
C PRO A 124 0.57 -26.22 5.70
N GLY A 125 0.99 -25.43 4.72
CA GLY A 125 0.49 -25.54 3.34
C GLY A 125 0.78 -24.35 2.47
N GLU A 126 0.61 -24.55 1.17
CA GLU A 126 0.63 -23.50 0.16
C GLU A 126 -0.80 -23.05 -0.14
N ILE A 127 -1.02 -21.74 -0.29
CA ILE A 127 -2.33 -21.19 -0.61
C ILE A 127 -2.31 -20.14 -1.73
N GLY A 128 -1.16 -19.92 -2.34
CA GLY A 128 -1.00 -18.94 -3.40
C GLY A 128 -0.14 -17.75 -2.99
N PHE A 129 -0.18 -16.70 -3.80
CA PHE A 129 0.42 -15.40 -3.50
C PHE A 129 -0.57 -14.27 -3.82
N SER A 130 -0.38 -13.10 -3.19
CA SER A 130 -1.12 -11.88 -3.46
C SER A 130 -0.22 -10.86 -4.16
N SER A 131 -0.63 -10.38 -5.31
CA SER A 131 0.09 -9.32 -6.01
C SER A 131 0.00 -7.98 -5.28
N ILE A 132 -1.08 -7.75 -4.54
CA ILE A 132 -1.29 -6.54 -3.77
C ILE A 132 -0.33 -6.49 -2.58
N ASP A 133 -0.22 -7.58 -1.83
CA ASP A 133 0.72 -7.71 -0.72
C ASP A 133 2.17 -7.57 -1.18
N ILE A 134 2.50 -8.21 -2.30
CA ILE A 134 3.85 -8.16 -2.90
C ILE A 134 4.16 -6.74 -3.38
N GLY A 135 3.21 -6.04 -3.98
CA GLY A 135 3.38 -4.65 -4.40
C GLY A 135 3.76 -3.73 -3.23
N ARG A 136 3.07 -3.86 -2.08
CA ARG A 136 3.42 -3.12 -0.88
C ARG A 136 4.80 -3.53 -0.32
N MET A 137 5.09 -4.83 -0.30
CA MET A 137 6.41 -5.31 0.13
C MET A 137 7.53 -4.76 -0.76
N LEU A 138 7.35 -4.74 -2.09
CA LEU A 138 8.31 -4.16 -3.03
C LEU A 138 8.53 -2.67 -2.77
N LEU A 139 7.45 -1.93 -2.48
CA LEU A 139 7.54 -0.51 -2.14
C LEU A 139 8.38 -0.30 -0.88
N TRP A 140 8.11 -1.06 0.19
CA TRP A 140 8.88 -0.95 1.43
C TRP A 140 10.31 -1.44 1.31
N LEU A 141 10.57 -2.50 0.56
CA LEU A 141 11.94 -2.92 0.23
C LEU A 141 12.68 -1.81 -0.53
N LYS A 142 12.00 -1.10 -1.44
CA LYS A 142 12.59 0.05 -2.14
C LYS A 142 12.87 1.20 -1.17
N ILE A 143 11.97 1.53 -0.26
CA ILE A 143 12.18 2.55 0.77
C ILE A 143 13.40 2.21 1.62
N ILE A 144 13.53 0.97 2.08
CA ILE A 144 14.70 0.51 2.86
C ILE A 144 15.98 0.67 2.05
N LYS A 145 15.98 0.20 0.80
CA LYS A 145 17.14 0.29 -0.10
C LYS A 145 17.62 1.73 -0.31
N GLU A 146 16.69 2.66 -0.48
CA GLU A 146 17.01 4.06 -0.74
C GLU A 146 17.44 4.81 0.53
N ARG A 147 16.82 4.50 1.67
CA ARG A 147 17.14 5.16 2.95
C ARG A 147 18.41 4.62 3.62
N TYR A 148 18.68 3.35 3.43
CA TYR A 148 19.75 2.60 4.10
C TYR A 148 20.58 1.84 3.06
N PRO A 149 21.38 2.53 2.24
CA PRO A 149 22.09 1.93 1.11
C PRO A 149 23.07 0.84 1.53
N GLU A 150 23.48 0.78 2.80
CA GLU A 150 24.26 -0.32 3.35
C GLU A 150 23.56 -1.68 3.28
N PHE A 151 22.22 -1.71 3.24
CA PHE A 151 21.41 -2.92 3.10
C PHE A 151 20.92 -3.17 1.67
N ALA A 152 21.35 -2.37 0.69
CA ALA A 152 20.84 -2.45 -0.68
C ALA A 152 21.04 -3.85 -1.30
N ASN A 153 22.18 -4.48 -1.07
CA ASN A 153 22.45 -5.83 -1.58
C ASN A 153 21.60 -6.91 -0.90
N ASP A 154 21.34 -6.78 0.39
CA ASP A 154 20.48 -7.72 1.12
C ASP A 154 19.04 -7.65 0.64
N VAL A 155 18.54 -6.42 0.40
CA VAL A 155 17.24 -6.17 -0.19
C VAL A 155 17.16 -6.74 -1.61
N ASP A 156 18.17 -6.48 -2.45
CA ASP A 156 18.22 -6.98 -3.83
C ASP A 156 18.21 -8.51 -3.87
N ASN A 157 18.94 -9.17 -2.96
CA ASN A 157 18.94 -10.62 -2.86
C ASN A 157 17.55 -11.20 -2.61
N VAL A 158 16.72 -10.54 -1.78
CA VAL A 158 15.34 -10.96 -1.54
C VAL A 158 14.52 -10.90 -2.85
N VAL A 159 14.57 -9.78 -3.56
CA VAL A 159 13.76 -9.57 -4.77
C VAL A 159 14.25 -10.46 -5.93
N LEU A 160 15.56 -10.68 -6.05
CA LEU A 160 16.16 -11.53 -7.08
C LEU A 160 15.73 -13.01 -7.01
N ARG A 161 15.25 -13.46 -5.86
CA ARG A 161 14.71 -14.83 -5.70
C ARG A 161 13.33 -15.02 -6.33
N TRP A 162 12.58 -13.93 -6.50
CA TRP A 162 11.17 -13.98 -6.90
C TRP A 162 11.04 -14.12 -8.42
N ASP A 163 10.13 -14.98 -8.85
CA ASP A 163 9.80 -15.16 -10.26
C ASP A 163 8.51 -14.39 -10.59
N PHE A 164 8.68 -13.29 -11.29
CA PHE A 164 7.59 -12.38 -11.66
C PHE A 164 6.78 -12.83 -12.90
N SER A 165 7.08 -14.01 -13.45
CA SER A 165 6.52 -14.46 -14.73
C SER A 165 5.01 -14.65 -14.75
N HIS A 166 4.41 -14.85 -13.57
CA HIS A 166 2.97 -15.11 -13.44
C HIS A 166 2.21 -13.99 -12.72
N ILE A 167 2.90 -12.97 -12.21
CA ILE A 167 2.29 -11.89 -11.44
C ILE A 167 1.95 -10.67 -12.29
N ILE A 168 2.64 -10.48 -13.41
CA ILE A 168 2.43 -9.39 -14.37
C ILE A 168 2.22 -10.01 -15.76
N ASP A 169 1.10 -9.69 -16.40
CA ASP A 169 0.81 -10.13 -17.77
C ASP A 169 1.36 -9.16 -18.84
N ASP A 170 1.11 -9.47 -20.13
CA ASP A 170 1.56 -8.67 -21.27
C ASP A 170 0.92 -7.28 -21.35
N CYS A 171 -0.15 -7.04 -20.63
CA CYS A 171 -0.81 -5.73 -20.51
C CYS A 171 -0.37 -4.95 -19.25
N GLY A 172 0.45 -5.55 -18.40
CA GLY A 172 0.83 -4.95 -17.12
C GLY A 172 -0.30 -5.00 -16.09
N THR A 173 -1.17 -6.03 -16.19
CA THR A 173 -2.18 -6.34 -15.18
C THR A 173 -1.53 -7.16 -14.06
N LEU A 174 -1.94 -6.95 -12.83
CA LEU A 174 -1.47 -7.71 -11.69
C LEU A 174 -2.37 -8.92 -11.44
N SER A 175 -1.74 -10.07 -11.20
CA SER A 175 -2.43 -11.32 -10.86
C SER A 175 -1.90 -11.92 -9.57
N GLY A 176 -2.81 -12.33 -8.70
CA GLY A 176 -2.50 -13.22 -7.60
C GLY A 176 -2.64 -14.69 -8.02
N ALA A 177 -2.22 -15.58 -7.15
CA ALA A 177 -2.39 -17.02 -7.32
C ALA A 177 -3.23 -17.63 -6.21
N ASN A 178 -4.07 -18.58 -6.58
CA ASN A 178 -4.79 -19.49 -5.69
C ASN A 178 -4.50 -20.92 -6.08
N LEU A 179 -4.93 -21.88 -5.28
CA LEU A 179 -4.93 -23.31 -5.65
C LEU A 179 -6.35 -23.76 -6.01
N ASP A 180 -6.49 -24.48 -7.09
CA ASP A 180 -7.73 -25.19 -7.43
C ASP A 180 -7.96 -26.44 -6.55
N ALA A 181 -9.05 -27.15 -6.79
CA ALA A 181 -9.37 -28.39 -6.06
C ALA A 181 -8.32 -29.49 -6.25
N ASN A 182 -7.54 -29.45 -7.33
CA ASN A 182 -6.44 -30.38 -7.62
C ASN A 182 -5.08 -29.88 -7.14
N LYS A 183 -5.06 -28.79 -6.36
CA LYS A 183 -3.85 -28.12 -5.88
C LYS A 183 -2.95 -27.58 -7.01
N GLN A 184 -3.55 -27.23 -8.14
CA GLN A 184 -2.85 -26.56 -9.23
C GLN A 184 -3.01 -25.04 -9.09
N PRO A 185 -1.99 -24.25 -9.46
CA PRO A 185 -2.07 -22.79 -9.39
C PRO A 185 -3.09 -22.26 -10.41
N VAL A 186 -3.93 -21.34 -9.94
CA VAL A 186 -4.84 -20.56 -10.78
C VAL A 186 -4.48 -19.10 -10.56
N TYR A 187 -4.11 -18.43 -11.65
CA TYR A 187 -3.76 -17.01 -11.63
C TYR A 187 -4.98 -16.19 -11.97
N VAL A 188 -5.30 -15.22 -11.12
CA VAL A 188 -6.47 -14.36 -11.26
C VAL A 188 -6.08 -12.91 -11.10
N GLN A 189 -6.65 -12.04 -11.91
CA GLN A 189 -6.45 -10.60 -11.76
C GLN A 189 -6.84 -10.19 -10.34
N GLU A 190 -5.95 -9.47 -9.67
CA GLU A 190 -6.12 -9.10 -8.27
C GLU A 190 -6.02 -7.58 -8.12
N GLY A 191 -6.79 -7.07 -7.17
CA GLY A 191 -6.89 -5.66 -6.88
C GLY A 191 -8.09 -4.97 -7.51
N ARG A 192 -8.46 -3.86 -6.89
CA ARG A 192 -9.52 -2.94 -7.33
C ARG A 192 -9.04 -1.54 -7.11
N LEU A 193 -9.76 -0.59 -7.65
CA LEU A 193 -9.40 0.83 -7.62
C LEU A 193 -8.90 1.29 -6.24
N GLY A 194 -7.71 1.84 -6.23
CA GLY A 194 -6.96 2.25 -5.05
C GLY A 194 -5.87 1.26 -4.68
N TYR A 195 -6.20 0.01 -4.38
CA TYR A 195 -5.23 -1.02 -4.02
C TYR A 195 -4.40 -1.51 -5.19
N GLU A 196 -5.01 -1.69 -6.36
CA GLU A 196 -4.31 -2.16 -7.57
C GLU A 196 -3.25 -1.15 -7.99
N GLU A 197 -3.58 0.14 -8.05
CA GLU A 197 -2.68 1.20 -8.47
C GLU A 197 -1.59 1.49 -7.43
N TYR A 198 -1.95 1.38 -6.15
CA TYR A 198 -0.97 1.45 -5.08
C TYR A 198 0.06 0.32 -5.20
N ALA A 199 -0.40 -0.92 -5.35
CA ALA A 199 0.49 -2.07 -5.54
C ALA A 199 1.32 -1.94 -6.82
N ALA A 200 0.70 -1.51 -7.94
CA ALA A 200 1.37 -1.28 -9.21
C ALA A 200 2.56 -0.32 -9.08
N SER A 201 2.43 0.72 -8.25
CA SER A 201 3.52 1.64 -7.93
C SER A 201 4.73 0.93 -7.31
N GLY A 202 4.49 -0.06 -6.44
CA GLY A 202 5.54 -0.89 -5.87
C GLY A 202 6.34 -1.63 -6.93
N PHE A 203 5.68 -2.27 -7.89
CA PHE A 203 6.34 -2.93 -9.02
C PHE A 203 7.10 -1.95 -9.91
N GLN A 204 6.50 -0.80 -10.21
CA GLN A 204 7.13 0.23 -11.04
C GLN A 204 8.44 0.76 -10.44
N LEU A 205 8.55 0.87 -9.13
CA LEU A 205 9.77 1.26 -8.43
C LEU A 205 10.95 0.32 -8.67
N TRP A 206 10.67 -0.92 -9.10
CA TRP A 206 11.67 -1.92 -9.50
C TRP A 206 11.79 -2.05 -11.02
N GLY A 207 11.17 -1.15 -11.80
CA GLY A 207 11.27 -1.06 -13.24
C GLY A 207 10.30 -1.94 -14.02
N PHE A 208 9.33 -2.58 -13.38
CA PHE A 208 8.29 -3.33 -14.08
C PHE A 208 7.29 -2.38 -14.74
N SER A 209 6.84 -2.73 -15.93
CA SER A 209 5.73 -2.04 -16.57
C SER A 209 4.41 -2.63 -16.09
N THR A 210 3.64 -1.85 -15.34
CA THR A 210 2.31 -2.23 -14.86
C THR A 210 1.24 -1.32 -15.47
N CYS A 211 1.30 -1.17 -16.79
CA CYS A 211 0.51 -0.20 -17.54
C CYS A 211 -1.00 -0.30 -17.25
N GLN A 212 -1.57 -1.50 -17.25
CA GLN A 212 -3.00 -1.69 -16.97
C GLN A 212 -3.33 -1.48 -15.48
N ALA A 213 -2.54 -2.08 -14.60
CA ALA A 213 -2.78 -2.01 -13.15
C ALA A 213 -2.57 -0.60 -12.55
N ALA A 214 -1.79 0.25 -13.22
CA ALA A 214 -1.55 1.62 -12.77
C ALA A 214 -2.61 2.63 -13.26
N ARG A 215 -3.65 2.19 -13.98
CA ARG A 215 -4.70 3.07 -14.52
C ARG A 215 -5.90 3.11 -13.59
N ALA A 216 -6.50 4.29 -13.48
CA ALA A 216 -7.73 4.46 -12.72
C ALA A 216 -8.95 3.76 -13.34
N GLU A 217 -8.97 3.60 -14.66
CA GLU A 217 -10.11 3.00 -15.37
C GLU A 217 -10.07 1.45 -15.36
N PRO A 218 -11.22 0.80 -15.31
CA PRO A 218 -12.57 1.37 -15.43
C PRO A 218 -13.16 1.78 -14.07
N TYR A 219 -13.56 3.04 -13.92
CA TYR A 219 -14.27 3.49 -12.73
C TYR A 219 -15.60 4.18 -13.05
N GLN A 220 -16.47 4.24 -12.05
CA GLN A 220 -17.70 5.06 -12.02
C GLN A 220 -17.70 5.91 -10.77
N LEU A 221 -18.73 6.75 -10.63
CA LEU A 221 -18.86 7.71 -9.54
C LEU A 221 -20.12 7.45 -8.73
N ALA A 222 -19.98 7.38 -7.41
CA ALA A 222 -21.07 7.38 -6.45
C ALA A 222 -21.18 8.78 -5.82
N ASP A 223 -22.38 9.35 -5.73
CA ASP A 223 -22.61 10.62 -5.03
C ASP A 223 -22.82 10.32 -3.54
N ILE A 224 -21.78 10.55 -2.74
CA ILE A 224 -21.78 10.27 -1.31
C ILE A 224 -21.61 11.57 -0.54
N TYR A 225 -22.65 12.03 0.15
CA TYR A 225 -22.65 13.30 0.86
C TYR A 225 -22.10 14.46 0.01
N CYS A 226 -22.61 14.58 -1.22
CA CYS A 226 -22.23 15.62 -2.18
C CYS A 226 -20.79 15.54 -2.70
N VAL A 227 -20.15 14.40 -2.57
CA VAL A 227 -18.85 14.10 -3.16
C VAL A 227 -19.02 12.99 -4.17
N LEU A 228 -18.57 13.21 -5.40
CA LEU A 228 -18.51 12.17 -6.42
C LEU A 228 -17.29 11.28 -6.15
N VAL A 229 -17.51 10.18 -5.44
CA VAL A 229 -16.48 9.23 -5.03
C VAL A 229 -16.28 8.20 -6.15
N PRO A 230 -15.06 8.04 -6.69
CA PRO A 230 -14.77 7.03 -7.69
C PRO A 230 -14.73 5.63 -7.06
N TYR A 231 -15.29 4.67 -7.78
CA TYR A 231 -15.22 3.25 -7.44
C TYR A 231 -14.98 2.40 -8.68
N ASP A 232 -14.37 1.23 -8.50
CA ASP A 232 -14.13 0.29 -9.58
C ASP A 232 -15.45 -0.19 -10.19
N SER A 233 -15.61 -0.02 -11.49
CA SER A 233 -16.87 -0.36 -12.17
C SER A 233 -16.94 -1.80 -12.67
N ARG A 234 -15.88 -2.60 -12.47
CA ARG A 234 -15.90 -4.05 -12.76
C ARG A 234 -16.91 -4.74 -11.86
N ASP A 235 -17.77 -5.56 -12.43
CA ASP A 235 -18.84 -6.23 -11.69
C ASP A 235 -18.26 -7.28 -10.71
N PRO A 236 -18.48 -7.14 -9.40
CA PRO A 236 -17.97 -8.08 -8.38
C PRO A 236 -18.38 -9.53 -8.63
N ARG A 237 -19.55 -9.74 -9.26
CA ARG A 237 -20.07 -11.08 -9.58
C ARG A 237 -19.27 -11.78 -10.68
N THR A 238 -18.65 -11.01 -11.58
CA THR A 238 -17.83 -11.56 -12.68
C THR A 238 -16.36 -11.65 -12.31
N THR A 239 -15.89 -10.76 -11.42
CA THR A 239 -14.50 -10.70 -11.00
C THR A 239 -14.20 -11.52 -9.74
N SER A 240 -15.24 -11.95 -9.02
CA SER A 240 -15.13 -12.61 -7.71
C SER A 240 -14.35 -11.80 -6.68
N GLN A 241 -14.38 -10.47 -6.81
CA GLN A 241 -13.77 -9.52 -5.87
C GLN A 241 -14.70 -8.32 -5.69
N HIS A 242 -14.88 -7.90 -4.44
CA HIS A 242 -15.68 -6.73 -4.12
C HIS A 242 -15.01 -5.45 -4.65
N ASN A 243 -15.81 -4.50 -5.15
CA ASN A 243 -15.31 -3.21 -5.64
C ASN A 243 -15.28 -2.14 -4.52
N TYR A 244 -14.70 -2.50 -3.41
CA TYR A 244 -14.67 -1.66 -2.22
C TYR A 244 -13.76 -0.42 -2.37
N VAL A 245 -14.24 0.70 -1.82
CA VAL A 245 -13.49 1.95 -1.65
C VAL A 245 -13.17 2.10 -0.16
N ALA A 246 -11.91 1.94 0.20
CA ALA A 246 -11.39 2.10 1.56
C ALA A 246 -10.40 3.27 1.63
N THR A 247 -10.16 3.80 2.82
CA THR A 247 -9.21 4.91 3.02
C THR A 247 -7.76 4.47 2.88
N GLU A 248 -7.44 3.23 3.26
CA GLU A 248 -6.07 2.74 3.42
C GLU A 248 -5.16 2.94 2.21
N PRO A 249 -5.49 2.49 0.98
CA PRO A 249 -4.57 2.57 -0.14
C PRO A 249 -4.23 4.01 -0.52
N TYR A 250 -5.19 4.92 -0.40
CA TYR A 250 -4.99 6.34 -0.68
C TYR A 250 -4.13 7.04 0.38
N VAL A 251 -4.31 6.66 1.65
CA VAL A 251 -3.48 7.14 2.76
C VAL A 251 -2.05 6.61 2.61
N LEU A 252 -1.88 5.32 2.38
CA LEU A 252 -0.56 4.72 2.19
C LEU A 252 0.20 5.36 1.02
N HIS A 253 -0.45 5.54 -0.13
CA HIS A 253 0.17 6.21 -1.26
C HIS A 253 0.56 7.67 -0.91
N GLY A 254 -0.26 8.36 -0.13
CA GLY A 254 0.03 9.72 0.34
C GLY A 254 1.23 9.77 1.28
N LEU A 255 1.29 8.88 2.26
CA LEU A 255 2.38 8.83 3.26
C LEU A 255 3.70 8.37 2.63
N GLU A 256 3.66 7.29 1.87
CA GLU A 256 4.83 6.62 1.34
C GLU A 256 5.38 7.32 0.10
N MET A 257 4.53 7.68 -0.85
CA MET A 257 4.92 8.25 -2.14
C MET A 257 4.54 9.73 -2.32
N GLY A 258 3.77 10.33 -1.42
CA GLY A 258 3.34 11.73 -1.53
C GLY A 258 2.39 11.97 -2.71
N TRP A 259 1.61 10.99 -3.12
CA TRP A 259 0.81 10.97 -4.36
C TRP A 259 1.64 11.34 -5.59
N ASN A 260 2.86 10.81 -5.66
CA ASN A 260 3.74 10.93 -6.82
C ASN A 260 3.79 9.62 -7.60
N THR A 261 4.13 9.73 -8.87
CA THR A 261 4.45 8.57 -9.70
C THR A 261 5.78 7.95 -9.27
N SER A 262 5.99 6.70 -9.62
CA SER A 262 7.18 5.92 -9.24
C SER A 262 8.49 6.49 -9.80
N ASP A 263 8.43 7.30 -10.85
CA ASP A 263 9.55 7.96 -11.52
C ASP A 263 9.83 9.38 -11.01
N ASP A 264 8.99 9.92 -10.13
CA ASP A 264 9.17 11.26 -9.57
C ASP A 264 10.32 11.31 -8.55
N ARG A 265 11.38 12.02 -8.92
CA ARG A 265 12.57 12.24 -8.08
C ARG A 265 12.57 13.61 -7.41
N SER A 266 11.48 14.37 -7.53
CA SER A 266 11.35 15.68 -6.92
C SER A 266 11.47 15.62 -5.39
N ALA A 267 12.25 16.52 -4.82
CA ALA A 267 12.28 16.76 -3.38
C ALA A 267 11.17 17.72 -2.92
N ASP A 268 10.43 18.30 -3.86
CA ASP A 268 9.36 19.26 -3.57
C ASP A 268 8.11 18.55 -3.05
N LEU A 269 7.87 18.65 -1.75
CA LEU A 269 6.73 18.04 -1.08
C LEU A 269 5.37 18.66 -1.45
N ALA A 270 5.38 19.85 -2.08
CA ALA A 270 4.16 20.52 -2.51
C ALA A 270 3.70 20.08 -3.92
N LYS A 271 4.53 19.36 -4.64
CA LYS A 271 4.19 18.84 -5.97
C LYS A 271 3.75 17.39 -5.87
N HIS A 272 2.64 17.10 -6.52
CA HIS A 272 2.08 15.76 -6.64
C HIS A 272 1.99 15.40 -8.12
N SER A 273 2.85 14.49 -8.56
CA SER A 273 2.93 14.10 -9.97
C SER A 273 1.89 13.03 -10.35
N HIS A 274 1.09 12.55 -9.40
CA HIS A 274 0.01 11.59 -9.60
C HIS A 274 -1.38 12.24 -9.30
N PRO A 275 -1.86 13.16 -10.16
CA PRO A 275 -2.95 14.07 -9.82
C PRO A 275 -4.28 13.35 -9.59
N TRP A 276 -4.59 12.28 -10.33
CA TRP A 276 -5.85 11.56 -10.12
C TRP A 276 -5.83 10.74 -8.81
N MET A 277 -4.70 10.15 -8.42
CA MET A 277 -4.58 9.45 -7.14
C MET A 277 -4.81 10.40 -5.96
N GLN A 278 -4.25 11.60 -6.03
CA GLN A 278 -4.48 12.64 -5.04
C GLN A 278 -5.95 13.12 -5.03
N ASP A 279 -6.55 13.33 -6.20
CA ASP A 279 -7.96 13.73 -6.31
C ASP A 279 -8.89 12.68 -5.70
N PHE A 280 -8.66 11.40 -6.00
CA PHE A 280 -9.46 10.30 -5.47
C PHE A 280 -9.29 10.18 -3.95
N ALA A 281 -8.06 10.31 -3.45
CA ALA A 281 -7.79 10.38 -2.02
C ALA A 281 -8.55 11.52 -1.34
N ASN A 282 -8.53 12.72 -1.93
CA ASN A 282 -9.27 13.88 -1.43
C ASN A 282 -10.78 13.63 -1.39
N ARG A 283 -11.35 12.97 -2.39
CA ARG A 283 -12.78 12.64 -2.43
C ARG A 283 -13.18 11.62 -1.38
N VAL A 284 -12.38 10.59 -1.19
CA VAL A 284 -12.59 9.60 -0.12
C VAL A 284 -12.51 10.25 1.27
N TYR A 285 -11.56 11.13 1.47
CA TYR A 285 -11.45 11.94 2.69
C TYR A 285 -12.68 12.84 2.87
N GLN A 286 -13.03 13.63 1.85
CA GLN A 286 -14.09 14.63 1.93
C GLN A 286 -15.48 14.04 2.16
N ALA A 287 -15.76 12.86 1.59
CA ALA A 287 -17.03 12.17 1.84
C ALA A 287 -17.18 11.82 3.33
N GLN A 288 -16.10 11.44 4.00
CA GLN A 288 -16.09 11.12 5.42
C GLN A 288 -16.24 12.37 6.30
N GLU A 289 -15.55 13.46 5.96
CA GLU A 289 -15.70 14.74 6.64
C GLU A 289 -17.13 15.28 6.48
N ASN A 290 -17.69 15.25 5.26
CA ASN A 290 -19.06 15.69 5.00
C ASN A 290 -20.08 14.85 5.78
N ARG A 291 -19.89 13.53 5.87
CA ARG A 291 -20.74 12.67 6.70
C ARG A 291 -20.74 13.14 8.15
N TYR A 292 -19.55 13.44 8.69
CA TYR A 292 -19.46 13.97 10.05
C TYR A 292 -20.16 15.32 10.20
N GLN A 293 -19.93 16.26 9.29
CA GLN A 293 -20.54 17.59 9.35
C GLN A 293 -22.07 17.54 9.28
N ILE A 294 -22.62 16.64 8.46
CA ILE A 294 -24.07 16.51 8.25
C ILE A 294 -24.74 15.69 9.35
N THR A 295 -24.09 14.64 9.82
CA THR A 295 -24.72 13.65 10.73
C THR A 295 -24.18 13.67 12.16
N GLY A 296 -23.06 14.35 12.41
CA GLY A 296 -22.31 14.28 13.67
C GLY A 296 -21.54 12.96 13.88
N ARG A 297 -21.60 12.02 12.92
CA ARG A 297 -20.97 10.70 13.05
C ARG A 297 -19.53 10.76 12.58
N LEU A 298 -18.58 10.61 13.51
CA LEU A 298 -17.17 10.46 13.16
C LEU A 298 -16.96 9.22 12.32
N THR A 299 -16.17 9.35 11.28
CA THR A 299 -16.00 8.33 10.24
C THR A 299 -14.53 8.23 9.83
N ALA A 300 -13.96 7.03 9.85
CA ALA A 300 -12.64 6.71 9.30
C ALA A 300 -12.67 5.25 8.84
N ARG A 301 -13.19 5.04 7.63
CA ARG A 301 -13.48 3.71 7.10
C ARG A 301 -12.26 3.07 6.45
N SER A 302 -11.93 1.89 6.92
CA SER A 302 -10.95 1.00 6.31
C SER A 302 -11.23 -0.43 6.73
N GLU A 303 -10.74 -1.40 5.99
CA GLU A 303 -10.77 -2.80 6.42
C GLU A 303 -10.05 -2.97 7.76
N HIS A 304 -10.54 -3.88 8.58
CA HIS A 304 -9.95 -4.13 9.90
C HIS A 304 -10.26 -5.51 10.46
N GLN A 305 -9.39 -5.94 11.38
CA GLN A 305 -9.60 -7.12 12.19
C GLN A 305 -10.63 -6.84 13.28
N LEU A 306 -11.31 -7.89 13.71
CA LEU A 306 -12.27 -7.86 14.81
C LEU A 306 -11.81 -8.80 15.93
N ASP A 307 -12.14 -8.43 17.16
CA ASP A 307 -11.95 -9.27 18.36
C ASP A 307 -13.01 -10.38 18.49
N ARG A 308 -13.87 -10.55 17.49
CA ARG A 308 -14.94 -11.54 17.40
C ARG A 308 -15.25 -11.92 15.96
N ALA A 309 -15.97 -13.00 15.74
CA ALA A 309 -16.44 -13.37 14.42
C ALA A 309 -17.24 -12.22 13.78
N PRO A 310 -17.03 -11.96 12.48
CA PRO A 310 -16.32 -12.77 11.46
C PRO A 310 -14.78 -12.61 11.47
N TYR A 311 -14.18 -11.93 12.41
CA TYR A 311 -12.75 -11.67 12.63
C TYR A 311 -12.10 -10.69 11.63
N PHE A 312 -12.68 -10.48 10.47
CA PHE A 312 -12.23 -9.49 9.50
C PHE A 312 -13.41 -8.94 8.70
N VAL A 313 -13.38 -7.65 8.40
CA VAL A 313 -14.38 -6.98 7.56
C VAL A 313 -13.74 -5.96 6.62
N TYR A 314 -14.36 -5.82 5.45
CA TYR A 314 -14.19 -4.66 4.58
C TYR A 314 -15.15 -3.58 5.02
N ASP A 315 -14.64 -2.59 5.77
CA ASP A 315 -15.42 -1.46 6.25
C ASP A 315 -15.18 -0.26 5.32
N THR A 316 -16.13 -0.01 4.43
CA THR A 316 -15.91 0.77 3.22
C THR A 316 -16.68 2.08 3.20
N VAL A 317 -16.18 3.04 2.43
CA VAL A 317 -16.94 4.24 2.03
C VAL A 317 -18.00 3.85 1.01
N TYR A 318 -17.67 2.93 0.11
CA TYR A 318 -18.58 2.36 -0.88
C TYR A 318 -18.14 0.95 -1.23
N SER A 319 -19.09 0.05 -1.40
CA SER A 319 -18.86 -1.23 -2.08
C SER A 319 -20.16 -1.84 -2.58
N ASP A 320 -20.08 -2.60 -3.69
CA ASP A 320 -21.13 -3.45 -4.24
C ASP A 320 -22.48 -2.72 -4.45
N GLY A 321 -22.46 -1.43 -4.72
CA GLY A 321 -23.66 -0.60 -4.94
C GLY A 321 -24.17 0.15 -3.72
N PHE A 322 -23.49 0.07 -2.58
CA PHE A 322 -23.95 0.66 -1.32
C PHE A 322 -22.91 1.57 -0.68
N ASP A 323 -23.36 2.73 -0.24
CA ASP A 323 -22.58 3.65 0.58
C ASP A 323 -22.42 3.09 2.00
N TRP A 324 -21.25 3.31 2.59
CA TRP A 324 -20.94 2.93 3.98
C TRP A 324 -21.19 1.45 4.27
N ASN A 325 -20.90 0.64 3.29
CA ASN A 325 -21.09 -0.80 3.35
C ASN A 325 -19.97 -1.45 4.18
N THR A 326 -20.34 -2.21 5.21
CA THR A 326 -19.44 -3.04 6.02
C THR A 326 -19.79 -4.48 5.75
N ILE A 327 -18.87 -5.23 5.12
CA ILE A 327 -19.11 -6.57 4.62
C ILE A 327 -18.01 -7.55 5.04
N THR A 328 -18.35 -8.82 5.12
CA THR A 328 -17.40 -9.92 5.24
C THR A 328 -16.72 -10.17 3.89
N ASP A 329 -15.71 -11.05 3.87
CA ASP A 329 -15.08 -11.59 2.65
C ASP A 329 -16.06 -12.29 1.70
N LYS A 330 -17.24 -12.69 2.21
CA LYS A 330 -18.32 -13.32 1.45
C LYS A 330 -19.40 -12.34 1.00
N GLY A 331 -19.24 -11.04 1.31
CA GLY A 331 -20.22 -10.01 0.99
C GLY A 331 -21.43 -9.95 1.92
N GLU A 332 -21.38 -10.61 3.08
CA GLU A 332 -22.45 -10.53 4.09
C GLU A 332 -22.40 -9.16 4.77
N TYR A 333 -23.53 -8.44 4.79
CA TYR A 333 -23.65 -7.14 5.41
C TYR A 333 -23.65 -7.24 6.94
N VAL A 334 -22.67 -6.58 7.59
CA VAL A 334 -22.44 -6.65 9.04
C VAL A 334 -22.24 -5.25 9.65
N PRO A 335 -23.26 -4.36 9.58
CA PRO A 335 -23.14 -2.93 9.91
C PRO A 335 -22.74 -2.66 11.36
N ASP A 336 -23.02 -3.57 12.29
CA ASP A 336 -22.65 -3.44 13.70
C ASP A 336 -21.15 -3.54 13.95
N THR A 337 -20.38 -3.91 12.94
CA THR A 337 -18.92 -3.99 12.99
C THR A 337 -18.24 -2.78 12.35
N ALA A 338 -19.01 -1.83 11.84
CA ALA A 338 -18.49 -0.57 11.32
C ALA A 338 -17.71 0.22 12.39
N ALA A 339 -16.57 0.79 12.03
CA ALA A 339 -15.67 1.41 12.99
C ALA A 339 -14.99 2.68 12.50
N ILE A 340 -14.53 3.47 13.44
CA ILE A 340 -13.47 4.46 13.27
C ILE A 340 -12.15 3.68 13.31
N SER A 341 -11.59 3.35 12.15
CA SER A 341 -10.29 2.70 12.03
C SER A 341 -9.17 3.65 12.48
N LEU A 342 -8.30 3.20 13.39
CA LEU A 342 -7.27 4.08 13.94
C LEU A 342 -6.19 4.41 12.90
N LYS A 343 -5.80 3.45 12.07
CA LYS A 343 -4.85 3.67 10.97
C LYS A 343 -5.37 4.68 9.96
N ALA A 344 -6.64 4.56 9.57
CA ALA A 344 -7.29 5.50 8.66
C ALA A 344 -7.40 6.91 9.29
N ALA A 345 -7.81 6.98 10.55
CA ALA A 345 -7.97 8.24 11.26
C ALA A 345 -6.64 9.00 11.40
N LEU A 346 -5.56 8.33 11.81
CA LEU A 346 -4.24 8.97 11.97
C LEU A 346 -3.58 9.27 10.62
N GLY A 347 -3.78 8.40 9.63
CA GLY A 347 -3.34 8.66 8.27
C GLY A 347 -4.01 9.89 7.68
N MET A 348 -5.33 10.00 7.79
CA MET A 348 -6.06 11.21 7.38
C MET A 348 -5.61 12.44 8.16
N TRP A 349 -5.36 12.31 9.47
CA TRP A 349 -4.85 13.41 10.27
C TRP A 349 -3.52 13.96 9.75
N SER A 350 -2.60 13.10 9.34
CA SER A 350 -1.31 13.52 8.81
C SER A 350 -1.42 14.20 7.43
N LEU A 351 -2.34 13.73 6.60
CA LEU A 351 -2.46 14.18 5.21
C LEU A 351 -3.41 15.37 5.01
N TRP A 352 -4.34 15.62 5.92
CA TRP A 352 -5.30 16.75 5.86
C TRP A 352 -5.41 17.45 7.22
N GLN A 353 -4.86 18.66 7.30
CA GLN A 353 -4.90 19.46 8.52
C GLN A 353 -6.26 20.17 8.63
N SER A 354 -7.24 19.51 9.21
CA SER A 354 -8.60 20.04 9.40
C SER A 354 -9.08 19.87 10.84
N PRO A 355 -10.11 20.65 11.27
CA PRO A 355 -10.77 20.44 12.57
C PRO A 355 -11.38 19.05 12.71
N TYR A 356 -11.82 18.44 11.61
CA TYR A 356 -12.36 17.10 11.60
C TYR A 356 -11.29 16.05 11.95
N THR A 357 -10.12 16.15 11.34
CA THR A 357 -9.02 15.21 11.63
C THR A 357 -8.42 15.43 13.02
N ASP A 358 -8.42 16.67 13.54
CA ASP A 358 -8.05 16.92 14.93
C ASP A 358 -9.05 16.22 15.89
N ARG A 359 -10.33 16.27 15.57
CA ARG A 359 -11.35 15.56 16.35
C ARG A 359 -11.18 14.04 16.30
N LEU A 360 -10.80 13.49 15.14
CA LEU A 360 -10.45 12.07 15.04
C LEU A 360 -9.26 11.73 15.96
N LEU A 361 -8.20 12.55 15.94
CA LEU A 361 -7.04 12.32 16.80
C LEU A 361 -7.43 12.31 18.29
N ASP A 362 -8.24 13.27 18.74
CA ASP A 362 -8.69 13.35 20.14
C ASP A 362 -9.42 12.08 20.61
N VAL A 363 -10.15 11.44 19.69
CA VAL A 363 -10.93 10.24 20.00
C VAL A 363 -10.04 8.99 20.03
N ILE A 364 -9.06 8.90 19.15
CA ILE A 364 -8.26 7.68 18.99
C ILE A 364 -7.01 7.61 19.88
N GLU A 365 -6.48 8.73 20.36
CA GLU A 365 -5.17 8.79 21.04
C GLU A 365 -5.04 7.85 22.26
N ASN A 366 -6.16 7.62 22.93
CA ASN A 366 -6.21 6.75 24.11
C ASN A 366 -6.72 5.33 23.82
N ALA A 367 -7.09 5.03 22.57
CA ALA A 367 -7.65 3.75 22.18
C ALA A 367 -6.56 2.66 22.03
N GLY A 368 -6.10 2.12 23.14
CA GLY A 368 -5.06 1.08 23.15
C GLY A 368 -4.57 0.74 24.56
N GLU A 369 -3.59 -0.13 24.62
CA GLU A 369 -2.91 -0.54 25.84
C GLU A 369 -1.44 -0.15 25.78
N LYS A 370 -0.90 0.34 26.89
CA LYS A 370 0.46 0.88 26.96
C LYS A 370 1.52 -0.10 26.47
N ASP A 371 1.35 -1.38 26.76
CA ASP A 371 2.33 -2.44 26.53
C ASP A 371 2.02 -3.29 25.29
N LYS A 372 0.92 -3.00 24.56
CA LYS A 372 0.50 -3.79 23.39
C LYS A 372 0.31 -2.98 22.12
N GLY A 373 0.19 -1.66 22.23
CA GLY A 373 -0.11 -0.77 21.11
C GLY A 373 -1.54 -0.27 21.08
N PHE A 374 -1.98 0.10 19.88
CA PHE A 374 -3.31 0.62 19.62
C PHE A 374 -4.26 -0.46 19.12
N TYR A 375 -5.52 -0.36 19.57
CA TYR A 375 -6.63 -1.17 19.07
C TYR A 375 -6.88 -0.91 17.58
N GLU A 376 -7.58 -1.83 16.90
CA GLU A 376 -7.95 -1.70 15.48
C GLU A 376 -8.87 -0.50 15.22
N GLY A 377 -9.82 -0.27 16.12
CA GLY A 377 -10.80 0.77 15.92
C GLY A 377 -11.71 1.01 17.11
N LEU A 378 -12.65 1.93 16.90
CA LEU A 378 -13.76 2.19 17.82
C LEU A 378 -15.05 1.96 17.06
N TYR A 379 -15.94 1.10 17.54
CA TYR A 379 -17.22 0.84 16.90
C TYR A 379 -18.04 2.13 16.72
N GLU A 380 -18.51 2.41 15.51
CA GLU A 380 -19.31 3.60 15.20
C GLU A 380 -20.65 3.66 15.98
N ASN A 381 -21.17 2.52 16.40
CA ASN A 381 -22.39 2.42 17.19
C ASN A 381 -22.19 2.72 18.69
N GLY A 382 -20.97 3.07 19.12
CA GLY A 382 -20.66 3.39 20.50
C GLY A 382 -20.42 2.17 21.42
N ALA A 383 -20.30 0.97 20.86
CA ALA A 383 -20.05 -0.25 21.64
C ALA A 383 -18.63 -0.31 22.26
N GLY A 384 -17.80 0.71 22.04
CA GLY A 384 -16.45 0.80 22.57
C GLY A 384 -15.36 0.39 21.56
N PRO A 385 -14.15 0.03 22.05
CA PRO A 385 -13.04 -0.33 21.18
C PRO A 385 -13.16 -1.75 20.63
N ILE A 386 -12.65 -1.96 19.43
CA ILE A 386 -12.31 -3.28 18.88
C ILE A 386 -11.00 -3.69 19.54
N ARG A 387 -11.06 -4.62 20.51
CA ARG A 387 -9.91 -4.99 21.34
C ARG A 387 -8.96 -5.98 20.67
N GLU A 388 -8.72 -5.77 19.38
CA GLU A 388 -7.70 -6.49 18.62
C GLU A 388 -6.53 -5.56 18.31
N PHE A 389 -5.35 -6.11 18.14
CA PHE A 389 -4.13 -5.38 17.80
C PHE A 389 -3.48 -6.04 16.58
N THR A 390 -3.06 -5.25 15.61
CA THR A 390 -2.41 -5.76 14.40
C THR A 390 -1.14 -5.00 14.06
N ALA A 391 -0.28 -5.67 13.30
CA ALA A 391 0.90 -5.07 12.71
C ALA A 391 0.51 -3.95 11.73
N ASN A 392 -0.53 -4.18 10.92
CA ASN A 392 -0.97 -3.22 9.94
C ASN A 392 -1.44 -1.91 10.57
N ASN A 393 -2.34 -1.98 11.56
CA ASN A 393 -2.84 -0.78 12.24
C ASN A 393 -1.71 0.00 12.92
N ASN A 394 -0.90 -0.66 13.74
CA ASN A 394 0.18 0.01 14.49
C ASN A 394 1.32 0.47 13.57
N GLY A 395 1.56 -0.23 12.45
CA GLY A 395 2.52 0.14 11.42
C GLY A 395 2.13 1.44 10.72
N ILE A 396 0.91 1.52 10.20
CA ILE A 396 0.41 2.72 9.52
C ILE A 396 0.33 3.93 10.47
N MET A 397 0.00 3.71 11.75
CA MET A 397 0.05 4.79 12.73
C MET A 397 1.47 5.35 12.90
N LEU A 398 2.49 4.49 12.92
CA LEU A 398 3.89 4.90 12.95
C LEU A 398 4.33 5.60 11.64
N GLU A 399 3.88 5.11 10.48
CA GLU A 399 4.09 5.77 9.19
C GLU A 399 3.54 7.20 9.17
N ALA A 400 2.32 7.38 9.64
CA ALA A 400 1.65 8.67 9.70
C ALA A 400 2.40 9.69 10.58
N LEU A 401 2.90 9.26 11.73
CA LEU A 401 3.70 10.11 12.62
C LEU A 401 5.09 10.41 12.02
N LEU A 402 5.73 9.43 11.38
CA LEU A 402 6.99 9.66 10.68
C LEU A 402 6.79 10.62 9.50
N PHE A 403 5.71 10.48 8.74
CA PHE A 403 5.37 11.40 7.65
C PHE A 403 5.23 12.84 8.15
N LYS A 404 4.52 13.07 9.25
CA LYS A 404 4.42 14.42 9.83
C LYS A 404 5.81 15.01 10.10
N LYS A 405 6.75 14.21 10.60
CA LYS A 405 8.10 14.68 10.95
C LYS A 405 8.98 14.89 9.72
N GLN A 406 8.89 14.03 8.72
CA GLN A 406 9.85 13.97 7.62
C GLN A 406 9.28 14.18 6.22
N GLY A 407 7.95 14.27 6.07
CA GLY A 407 7.26 14.25 4.78
C GLY A 407 7.27 12.85 4.15
N ARG A 408 7.10 12.78 2.83
CA ARG A 408 7.08 11.56 2.03
C ARG A 408 8.14 10.55 2.49
N LEU A 409 7.73 9.30 2.71
CA LEU A 409 8.61 8.27 3.26
C LEU A 409 9.59 7.70 2.24
N LEU A 410 9.20 7.56 0.99
CA LEU A 410 10.12 7.23 -0.10
C LEU A 410 11.01 8.44 -0.39
N LYS A 411 12.27 8.32 -0.06
CA LYS A 411 13.31 9.33 -0.34
C LYS A 411 14.36 8.66 -1.18
N PHE A 412 14.49 9.08 -2.44
CA PHE A 412 15.54 8.58 -3.29
C PHE A 412 16.89 9.05 -2.80
N ASN A 413 17.85 8.13 -2.78
CA ASN A 413 19.23 8.48 -2.47
C ASN A 413 19.81 9.32 -3.62
N THR A 414 19.89 10.61 -3.39
CA THR A 414 20.48 11.56 -4.34
C THR A 414 22.00 11.70 -4.17
N ASN A 415 22.61 10.88 -3.31
CA ASN A 415 24.05 10.89 -3.15
C ASN A 415 24.69 10.53 -4.48
N ASP A 416 25.18 11.55 -5.08
CA ASP A 416 25.63 11.73 -6.41
C ASP A 416 26.58 10.60 -6.85
N GLN A 417 26.28 9.99 -7.96
CA GLN A 417 27.19 9.10 -8.69
C GLN A 417 28.52 9.78 -9.04
N SER A 418 28.61 11.13 -8.93
CA SER A 418 29.79 11.93 -9.24
C SER A 418 30.97 11.66 -8.29
N ASP A 419 30.75 11.21 -7.06
CA ASP A 419 31.80 11.01 -6.07
C ASP A 419 32.48 9.64 -6.12
N GLY A 420 32.08 8.74 -7.02
CA GLY A 420 32.64 7.38 -7.13
C GLY A 420 32.39 6.50 -5.89
N LYS A 421 31.59 6.95 -4.94
CA LYS A 421 31.30 6.22 -3.69
C LYS A 421 30.09 5.30 -3.79
N TYR A 422 29.25 5.47 -4.80
CA TYR A 422 28.11 4.60 -5.04
C TYR A 422 28.53 3.41 -5.90
N ALA A 423 28.67 2.25 -5.27
CA ALA A 423 28.72 1.01 -6.03
C ALA A 423 27.29 0.65 -6.46
N PRO A 424 27.03 0.38 -7.76
CA PRO A 424 25.72 -0.09 -8.19
C PRO A 424 25.27 -1.28 -7.34
N ALA A 425 24.05 -1.25 -6.85
CA ALA A 425 23.48 -2.34 -6.07
C ALA A 425 23.42 -3.62 -6.91
N LEU A 426 23.29 -4.76 -6.27
CA LEU A 426 23.30 -6.07 -6.93
C LEU A 426 22.22 -6.17 -8.00
N TRP A 427 21.03 -5.60 -7.74
CA TRP A 427 19.94 -5.51 -8.70
C TRP A 427 20.35 -4.79 -9.98
N ASP A 428 20.95 -3.62 -9.86
CA ASP A 428 21.37 -2.79 -10.99
C ASP A 428 22.49 -3.48 -11.81
N LYS A 429 23.44 -4.14 -11.13
CA LYS A 429 24.49 -4.95 -11.78
C LYS A 429 23.88 -6.15 -12.52
N THR A 430 22.86 -6.77 -11.94
CA THR A 430 22.19 -7.92 -12.57
C THR A 430 21.44 -7.48 -13.82
N LEU A 431 20.81 -6.31 -13.80
CA LEU A 431 20.16 -5.74 -14.98
C LEU A 431 21.15 -5.44 -16.09
N VAL A 432 22.28 -4.79 -15.79
CA VAL A 432 23.34 -4.51 -16.77
C VAL A 432 23.85 -5.83 -17.37
N ASN A 433 24.13 -6.83 -16.57
CA ASN A 433 24.60 -8.12 -17.05
C ASN A 433 23.58 -8.88 -17.90
N VAL A 434 22.29 -8.75 -17.59
CA VAL A 434 21.21 -9.34 -18.39
C VAL A 434 21.14 -8.72 -19.78
N PHE A 435 21.48 -7.44 -19.93
CA PHE A 435 21.50 -6.74 -21.20
C PHE A 435 22.75 -7.02 -22.02
N ASP A 436 23.88 -7.24 -21.38
CA ASP A 436 25.16 -7.51 -22.04
C ASP A 436 25.32 -8.96 -22.51
N THR A 437 24.60 -9.92 -21.95
CA THR A 437 24.78 -11.33 -22.27
C THR A 437 23.62 -11.86 -23.10
N LYS A 438 23.89 -12.21 -24.33
CA LYS A 438 22.95 -12.84 -25.28
C LYS A 438 22.34 -14.17 -24.81
N ASN A 439 22.73 -14.68 -23.64
CA ASN A 439 22.43 -16.06 -23.20
C ASN A 439 22.17 -16.23 -21.72
N THR A 440 21.72 -15.23 -20.97
CA THR A 440 21.35 -15.45 -19.57
C THR A 440 20.00 -16.16 -19.47
N PRO A 441 19.91 -17.28 -18.75
CA PRO A 441 18.64 -17.96 -18.49
C PRO A 441 17.85 -17.26 -17.40
N PHE A 442 17.67 -15.94 -17.49
CA PHE A 442 16.80 -15.21 -16.60
C PHE A 442 15.36 -15.41 -17.05
N ASN A 443 14.66 -16.32 -16.40
CA ASN A 443 13.21 -16.49 -16.54
C ASN A 443 12.41 -15.42 -15.79
N ARG A 444 12.97 -14.24 -15.60
CA ARG A 444 12.35 -13.15 -14.87
C ARG A 444 12.04 -11.99 -15.82
N PRO A 445 10.92 -11.26 -15.59
CA PRO A 445 10.70 -10.02 -16.29
C PRO A 445 11.87 -9.07 -16.03
N PHE A 446 12.29 -8.37 -17.06
CA PHE A 446 13.35 -7.39 -16.90
C PHE A 446 12.84 -6.17 -16.19
N ILE A 447 13.69 -5.64 -15.33
CA ILE A 447 13.45 -4.41 -14.62
C ILE A 447 14.53 -3.45 -15.04
N THR A 448 14.14 -2.24 -15.36
CA THR A 448 15.08 -1.17 -15.66
C THR A 448 14.96 -0.08 -14.61
N PRO A 449 16.06 0.58 -14.22
CA PRO A 449 15.98 1.83 -13.52
C PRO A 449 15.11 2.81 -14.32
N ASP A 450 14.21 3.47 -13.66
CA ASP A 450 13.06 4.20 -14.20
C ASP A 450 13.32 5.10 -15.41
N ALA A 451 14.46 5.79 -15.44
CA ALA A 451 14.80 6.71 -16.52
C ALA A 451 15.12 6.05 -17.86
N ASN A 452 15.36 4.74 -17.89
CA ASN A 452 15.96 4.06 -19.02
C ASN A 452 15.12 2.94 -19.65
N LEU A 453 13.92 2.65 -19.13
CA LEU A 453 13.09 1.56 -19.66
C LEU A 453 12.79 1.74 -21.16
N LYS A 454 12.36 2.93 -21.56
CA LYS A 454 12.10 3.27 -22.97
C LYS A 454 13.38 3.19 -23.80
N SER A 455 14.47 3.74 -23.29
CA SER A 455 15.77 3.72 -23.95
C SER A 455 16.28 2.29 -24.16
N TRP A 456 16.15 1.45 -23.14
CA TRP A 456 16.56 0.07 -23.23
C TRP A 456 15.74 -0.75 -24.22
N CYS A 457 14.43 -0.67 -24.18
CA CYS A 457 13.55 -1.34 -25.14
C CYS A 457 13.84 -0.91 -26.59
N GLN A 458 14.19 0.36 -26.79
CA GLN A 458 14.59 0.87 -28.10
C GLN A 458 15.94 0.31 -28.57
N GLN A 459 16.90 0.14 -27.66
CA GLN A 459 18.25 -0.30 -28.00
C GLN A 459 18.35 -1.82 -28.22
N THR A 460 17.66 -2.62 -27.42
CA THR A 460 17.84 -4.06 -27.44
C THR A 460 16.82 -4.82 -28.28
N GLY A 461 15.62 -4.27 -28.46
CA GLY A 461 14.52 -4.96 -29.13
C GLY A 461 14.09 -6.26 -28.44
N VAL A 462 14.61 -6.54 -27.24
CA VAL A 462 14.30 -7.74 -26.47
C VAL A 462 12.96 -7.57 -25.81
N ALA A 463 12.01 -8.46 -26.08
CA ALA A 463 10.78 -8.55 -25.32
C ALA A 463 11.12 -8.96 -23.89
N LEU A 464 10.57 -8.23 -22.92
CA LEU A 464 10.61 -8.63 -21.52
C LEU A 464 9.82 -9.93 -21.40
N ARG A 465 10.47 -11.02 -20.98
CA ARG A 465 9.74 -12.25 -20.72
C ARG A 465 8.77 -11.99 -19.57
N ASN A 466 7.48 -12.24 -19.82
CA ASN A 466 6.41 -12.18 -18.82
C ASN A 466 6.23 -10.81 -18.13
N ALA A 467 6.77 -9.75 -18.70
CA ALA A 467 6.35 -8.38 -18.46
C ALA A 467 6.13 -7.70 -19.81
N PRO A 468 5.20 -6.74 -19.92
CA PRO A 468 4.96 -6.07 -21.18
C PRO A 468 6.25 -5.43 -21.66
N SER A 469 6.64 -5.71 -22.89
CA SER A 469 7.72 -4.96 -23.53
C SER A 469 7.19 -3.57 -23.89
N CYS A 470 8.05 -2.56 -23.81
CA CYS A 470 7.72 -1.19 -24.20
C CYS A 470 7.18 -1.08 -25.64
N LYS A 471 7.39 -2.10 -26.47
CA LYS A 471 6.91 -2.16 -27.87
C LYS A 471 5.73 -3.11 -28.05
N ALA A 472 5.44 -3.97 -27.11
CA ALA A 472 4.52 -5.09 -27.30
C ALA A 472 3.27 -5.03 -26.41
N CYS A 473 3.05 -3.97 -25.67
CA CYS A 473 1.75 -3.77 -25.05
C CYS A 473 0.71 -3.65 -26.17
N LYS A 474 0.07 -4.76 -26.50
CA LYS A 474 -1.01 -4.84 -27.48
C LYS A 474 -2.36 -4.41 -26.89
N CYS A 475 -2.37 -4.15 -25.60
CA CYS A 475 -3.56 -3.70 -24.91
C CYS A 475 -3.90 -2.28 -25.39
N PRO A 476 -5.07 -2.06 -26.03
CA PRO A 476 -5.43 -0.74 -26.54
C PRO A 476 -5.44 0.34 -25.45
N GLN A 477 -5.72 -0.06 -24.21
CA GLN A 477 -5.73 0.84 -23.05
C GLN A 477 -4.33 1.37 -22.71
N CYS A 478 -3.28 0.59 -22.93
CA CYS A 478 -1.90 0.99 -22.68
C CYS A 478 -1.28 1.88 -23.75
N GLN A 479 -1.91 1.98 -24.90
CA GLN A 479 -1.41 2.75 -26.04
C GLN A 479 -1.83 4.23 -26.00
N ASN A 480 -2.78 4.58 -25.16
CA ASN A 480 -3.28 5.94 -25.02
C ASN A 480 -2.70 6.58 -23.77
N ASP A 481 -1.62 7.33 -23.91
CA ASP A 481 -1.05 8.21 -22.87
C ASP A 481 -1.94 9.44 -22.58
N ALA A 482 -3.23 9.37 -22.84
CA ALA A 482 -4.13 10.46 -22.54
C ALA A 482 -4.23 10.63 -21.00
N PRO A 483 -4.05 11.84 -20.48
CA PRO A 483 -4.18 12.07 -19.05
C PRO A 483 -5.59 11.66 -18.59
N VAL A 484 -5.65 11.01 -17.42
CA VAL A 484 -6.92 10.65 -16.78
C VAL A 484 -7.74 11.93 -16.58
N LYS A 485 -8.94 11.97 -17.15
CA LYS A 485 -9.85 13.09 -16.92
C LYS A 485 -10.36 12.99 -15.49
N LEU A 486 -10.06 14.03 -14.71
CA LEU A 486 -10.59 14.10 -13.34
C LEU A 486 -12.12 14.21 -13.37
N PRO A 487 -12.83 13.52 -12.47
CA PRO A 487 -14.28 13.58 -12.41
C PRO A 487 -14.75 14.98 -12.03
N PRO A 488 -15.95 15.40 -12.48
CA PRO A 488 -16.48 16.71 -12.17
C PRO A 488 -16.70 16.87 -10.66
N VAL A 489 -16.63 18.12 -10.19
CA VAL A 489 -17.00 18.47 -8.81
C VAL A 489 -18.53 18.54 -8.73
N ALA A 490 -19.14 17.91 -7.71
CA ALA A 490 -20.57 18.03 -7.47
C ALA A 490 -20.91 19.47 -7.05
N THR A 491 -21.71 20.16 -7.85
CA THR A 491 -22.07 21.56 -7.60
C THR A 491 -23.44 21.73 -6.90
N SER A 492 -24.18 20.64 -6.74
CA SER A 492 -25.60 20.70 -6.34
C SER A 492 -25.86 20.82 -4.84
N CYS A 493 -24.87 20.55 -4.00
CA CYS A 493 -25.06 20.52 -2.55
C CYS A 493 -24.61 21.77 -1.79
N LEU A 494 -24.10 22.78 -2.48
CA LEU A 494 -23.57 24.01 -1.87
C LEU A 494 -24.61 25.16 -1.83
N LYS A 495 -25.92 24.87 -1.84
CA LYS A 495 -26.91 25.88 -1.54
C LYS A 495 -27.34 25.76 -0.09
N PRO A 496 -27.31 26.91 0.66
CA PRO A 496 -27.70 26.95 2.06
C PRO A 496 -29.15 26.59 2.27
#